data_576940e05d2826d191bc08bcb988367e
#
_entry.id   576940e05d2826d191bc08bcb988367e
#
_cell.length_a   1.000
_cell.length_b   1.000
_cell.length_c   1.000
_cell.angle_alpha   90.00
_cell.angle_beta   90.00
_cell.angle_gamma   90.00
#
_symmetry.space_group_name_H-M   'P 1'
#
loop_
_entity.id
_entity.type
_entity.pdbx_description
1 polymer ?
#
loop_
_entity_poly.entity_id
_entity_poly.type
_entity_poly.pdbx_seq_one_letter_code
_entity_poly.pdbx_strand_id
1 'polypeptide(L)'
;MKKVVVVTSLFFLCLTTLVYGQASRVISGKVTDQVTKQPLNGVTIVSGKSKSLSDAAGNYKISTSATTIVFSYVGYKASTISIGQGNVINTSLTQENNLLDDIVITGYAREKKAQFSGAATTIGGKTVNDVPTGSFDQALQGRVPGMLVNSGSGQPGASASITIRGIQSISGAGTQPLFVIDGVPMPAFDMQTINPDDFESITVLKDANAAALYGARGGTGVIVITSKRGKNTKTQVTYKSQYGYTQAPDFSRLNLMNTREMLSYEEREKLAGTPGWVYSPKNPAIPTGMTAATKQFMLDSIGAIDYDYASIFYRQGVSKSHEVSVVGGNDKTKFYLSTAYFDQEGIDLGSSLKRYTLRFNLDHTVN
;
A
#
# COMPACT_ATOMS: atom_id res chain seq x y z
N MET A 1 17.36 -59.23 -61.73
CA MET A 1 17.67 -58.93 -60.32
C MET A 1 18.78 -57.88 -60.16
N LYS A 2 19.91 -57.92 -60.86
CA LYS A 2 21.00 -56.91 -60.68
C LYS A 2 20.61 -55.45 -61.00
N LYS A 3 19.73 -55.21 -61.99
CA LYS A 3 19.29 -53.83 -62.33
C LYS A 3 18.36 -53.18 -61.30
N VAL A 4 17.57 -53.97 -60.56
CA VAL A 4 16.67 -53.46 -59.49
C VAL A 4 17.47 -53.05 -58.28
N VAL A 5 18.51 -53.82 -57.91
CA VAL A 5 19.37 -53.51 -56.76
C VAL A 5 20.19 -52.21 -56.98
N VAL A 6 20.63 -51.94 -58.22
CA VAL A 6 21.34 -50.69 -58.52
C VAL A 6 20.40 -49.45 -58.43
N VAL A 7 19.17 -49.59 -58.93
CA VAL A 7 18.19 -48.46 -58.84
C VAL A 7 17.75 -48.16 -57.38
N THR A 8 17.53 -49.20 -56.57
CA THR A 8 17.21 -49.02 -55.15
C THR A 8 18.41 -48.49 -54.38
N SER A 9 19.63 -48.88 -54.69
CA SER A 9 20.85 -48.35 -54.07
C SER A 9 21.07 -46.86 -54.42
N LEU A 10 20.79 -46.46 -55.68
CA LEU A 10 20.89 -45.06 -56.14
C LEU A 10 19.81 -44.19 -55.52
N PHE A 11 18.58 -44.72 -55.29
CA PHE A 11 17.50 -44.01 -54.64
C PHE A 11 17.79 -43.77 -53.12
N PHE A 12 18.44 -44.76 -52.46
CA PHE A 12 18.85 -44.62 -51.06
C PHE A 12 20.02 -43.66 -50.91
N LEU A 13 20.93 -43.55 -51.85
CA LEU A 13 22.05 -42.60 -51.85
C LEU A 13 21.57 -41.16 -52.09
N CYS A 14 20.48 -40.97 -52.86
CA CYS A 14 19.87 -39.64 -53.06
C CYS A 14 19.10 -39.14 -51.89
N LEU A 15 18.58 -40.00 -50.95
CA LEU A 15 17.86 -39.63 -49.76
C LEU A 15 18.79 -39.15 -48.64
N THR A 16 20.07 -39.49 -48.65
CA THR A 16 21.04 -39.11 -47.61
C THR A 16 21.60 -37.70 -47.77
N THR A 17 21.39 -37.05 -48.93
CA THR A 17 21.93 -35.70 -49.18
C THR A 17 21.00 -34.54 -48.76
N LEU A 18 19.81 -34.81 -48.20
CA LEU A 18 18.86 -33.78 -47.81
C LEU A 18 18.93 -33.37 -46.33
N VAL A 19 19.89 -33.89 -45.56
CA VAL A 19 20.15 -33.39 -44.19
C VAL A 19 21.16 -32.23 -44.29
N TYR A 20 20.70 -31.10 -44.85
CA TYR A 20 21.39 -29.83 -44.63
C TYR A 20 21.16 -29.45 -43.17
N GLY A 21 22.11 -29.80 -42.29
CA GLY A 21 22.22 -29.25 -40.98
C GLY A 21 22.29 -27.72 -41.09
N GLN A 22 21.32 -27.00 -40.57
CA GLN A 22 21.37 -25.54 -40.51
C GLN A 22 22.65 -25.15 -39.78
N ALA A 23 23.64 -24.63 -40.51
CA ALA A 23 24.91 -24.20 -39.95
C ALA A 23 24.61 -23.06 -38.94
N SER A 24 24.96 -23.29 -37.66
CA SER A 24 24.88 -22.23 -36.67
C SER A 24 25.88 -21.14 -37.02
N ARG A 25 25.43 -19.92 -37.07
CA ARG A 25 26.29 -18.76 -37.31
C ARG A 25 26.34 -17.86 -36.06
N VAL A 26 27.43 -17.15 -35.91
CA VAL A 26 27.64 -16.24 -34.82
C VAL A 26 27.16 -14.86 -35.22
N ILE A 27 26.19 -14.31 -34.47
CA ILE A 27 25.70 -12.95 -34.62
C ILE A 27 26.27 -12.14 -33.47
N SER A 28 26.76 -10.95 -33.78
CA SER A 28 27.25 -9.97 -32.79
C SER A 28 26.61 -8.60 -33.05
N GLY A 29 26.71 -7.70 -32.11
CA GLY A 29 26.21 -6.34 -32.26
C GLY A 29 26.20 -5.57 -30.97
N LYS A 30 25.61 -4.39 -30.99
CA LYS A 30 25.49 -3.52 -29.85
C LYS A 30 24.03 -3.14 -29.60
N VAL A 31 23.64 -3.14 -28.30
CA VAL A 31 22.32 -2.71 -27.84
C VAL A 31 22.45 -1.40 -27.11
N THR A 32 21.67 -0.40 -27.53
CA THR A 32 21.67 0.96 -26.95
C THR A 32 20.26 1.38 -26.58
N ASP A 33 20.13 2.36 -25.72
CA ASP A 33 18.88 3.08 -25.48
C ASP A 33 18.53 3.96 -26.70
N GLN A 34 17.27 3.99 -27.09
CA GLN A 34 16.84 4.74 -28.28
C GLN A 34 16.94 6.26 -28.10
N VAL A 35 16.70 6.76 -26.89
CA VAL A 35 16.67 8.19 -26.59
C VAL A 35 18.05 8.70 -26.18
N THR A 36 18.65 8.07 -25.17
CA THR A 36 19.94 8.51 -24.59
C THR A 36 21.15 8.05 -25.38
N LYS A 37 20.98 7.08 -26.30
CA LYS A 37 22.06 6.42 -27.09
C LYS A 37 23.11 5.71 -26.21
N GLN A 38 22.87 5.61 -24.90
CA GLN A 38 23.77 4.91 -23.99
C GLN A 38 23.73 3.40 -24.19
N PRO A 39 24.83 2.67 -24.01
CA PRO A 39 24.86 1.23 -24.07
C PRO A 39 24.05 0.61 -22.92
N LEU A 40 23.30 -0.45 -23.22
CA LEU A 40 22.50 -1.17 -22.25
C LEU A 40 23.21 -2.47 -21.81
N ASN A 41 23.56 -2.54 -20.54
CA ASN A 41 24.15 -3.73 -19.91
C ASN A 41 23.10 -4.72 -19.44
N GLY A 42 23.34 -6.02 -19.60
CA GLY A 42 22.45 -7.05 -19.08
C GLY A 42 21.16 -7.28 -19.90
N VAL A 43 21.10 -6.79 -21.13
CA VAL A 43 20.00 -7.11 -22.06
C VAL A 43 20.00 -8.60 -22.32
N THR A 44 18.86 -9.25 -22.17
CA THR A 44 18.67 -10.66 -22.50
C THR A 44 18.42 -10.80 -24.01
N ILE A 45 19.28 -11.54 -24.71
CA ILE A 45 19.21 -11.83 -26.12
C ILE A 45 18.87 -13.30 -26.30
N VAL A 46 17.75 -13.59 -26.97
CA VAL A 46 17.28 -14.97 -27.21
C VAL A 46 17.10 -15.17 -28.69
N SER A 47 17.67 -16.28 -29.24
CA SER A 47 17.47 -16.66 -30.60
C SER A 47 17.35 -18.20 -30.70
N GLY A 48 16.14 -18.68 -31.00
CA GLY A 48 15.82 -20.09 -30.92
C GLY A 48 16.05 -20.66 -29.52
N LYS A 49 16.97 -21.62 -29.39
CA LYS A 49 17.35 -22.21 -28.09
C LYS A 49 18.56 -21.52 -27.42
N SER A 50 19.21 -20.61 -28.12
CA SER A 50 20.40 -19.91 -27.63
C SER A 50 20.01 -18.66 -26.84
N LYS A 51 20.73 -18.37 -25.75
CA LYS A 51 20.57 -17.19 -24.90
C LYS A 51 21.92 -16.56 -24.63
N SER A 52 22.00 -15.22 -24.67
CA SER A 52 23.18 -14.43 -24.36
C SER A 52 22.78 -13.17 -23.59
N LEU A 53 23.75 -12.47 -22.98
CA LEU A 53 23.55 -11.19 -22.30
C LEU A 53 24.50 -10.15 -22.92
N SER A 54 24.09 -8.90 -22.94
CA SER A 54 24.96 -7.78 -23.33
C SER A 54 25.92 -7.43 -22.18
N ASP A 55 27.15 -7.02 -22.55
CA ASP A 55 28.18 -6.54 -21.63
C ASP A 55 27.97 -5.07 -21.19
N ALA A 56 28.87 -4.54 -20.37
CA ALA A 56 28.82 -3.17 -19.88
C ALA A 56 28.90 -2.10 -21.00
N ALA A 57 29.49 -2.44 -22.16
CA ALA A 57 29.55 -1.59 -23.32
C ALA A 57 28.36 -1.79 -24.29
N GLY A 58 27.39 -2.65 -23.90
CA GLY A 58 26.20 -2.99 -24.68
C GLY A 58 26.47 -4.02 -25.78
N ASN A 59 27.66 -4.60 -25.89
CA ASN A 59 27.97 -5.56 -26.94
C ASN A 59 27.44 -6.96 -26.56
N TYR A 60 27.03 -7.72 -27.57
CA TYR A 60 26.60 -9.10 -27.38
C TYR A 60 27.12 -9.99 -28.50
N LYS A 61 27.15 -11.31 -28.21
CA LYS A 61 27.51 -12.35 -29.15
C LYS A 61 26.63 -13.56 -28.87
N ILE A 62 25.97 -14.08 -29.91
CA ILE A 62 25.07 -15.25 -29.82
C ILE A 62 25.28 -16.15 -31.01
N SER A 63 25.36 -17.48 -30.77
CA SER A 63 25.43 -18.50 -31.84
C SER A 63 24.02 -19.05 -32.06
N THR A 64 23.53 -18.95 -33.28
CA THR A 64 22.15 -19.36 -33.60
C THR A 64 22.01 -19.91 -35.03
N SER A 65 21.05 -20.79 -35.19
CA SER A 65 20.53 -21.23 -36.48
C SER A 65 19.11 -20.68 -36.75
N ALA A 66 18.55 -19.91 -35.84
CA ALA A 66 17.22 -19.31 -35.97
C ALA A 66 17.24 -18.09 -36.92
N THR A 67 16.07 -17.71 -37.40
CA THR A 67 15.86 -16.59 -38.33
C THR A 67 15.54 -15.28 -37.60
N THR A 68 15.32 -15.31 -36.29
CA THR A 68 14.93 -14.14 -35.47
C THR A 68 15.72 -14.08 -34.19
N ILE A 69 15.98 -12.86 -33.73
CA ILE A 69 16.54 -12.55 -32.41
C ILE A 69 15.55 -11.66 -31.63
N VAL A 70 15.31 -12.01 -30.37
CA VAL A 70 14.48 -11.24 -29.44
C VAL A 70 15.41 -10.60 -28.40
N PHE A 71 15.28 -9.30 -28.24
CA PHE A 71 15.96 -8.51 -27.23
C PHE A 71 14.95 -8.12 -26.15
N SER A 72 15.23 -8.43 -24.88
CA SER A 72 14.40 -8.05 -23.75
C SER A 72 15.23 -7.48 -22.62
N TYR A 73 14.75 -6.40 -22.02
CA TYR A 73 15.38 -5.75 -20.88
C TYR A 73 14.32 -5.15 -19.97
N VAL A 74 14.55 -5.18 -18.66
CA VAL A 74 13.57 -4.68 -17.68
C VAL A 74 13.37 -3.17 -17.88
N GLY A 75 12.11 -2.74 -18.05
CA GLY A 75 11.75 -1.34 -18.33
C GLY A 75 11.85 -0.94 -19.81
N TYR A 76 12.06 -1.89 -20.72
CA TYR A 76 12.13 -1.63 -22.16
C TYR A 76 11.19 -2.56 -22.94
N LYS A 77 10.63 -2.04 -24.02
CA LYS A 77 9.81 -2.82 -24.96
C LYS A 77 10.66 -3.87 -25.63
N ALA A 78 10.22 -5.13 -25.58
CA ALA A 78 10.89 -6.22 -26.27
C ALA A 78 10.92 -5.96 -27.79
N SER A 79 12.09 -6.16 -28.41
CA SER A 79 12.30 -5.98 -29.85
C SER A 79 12.64 -7.30 -30.49
N THR A 80 11.92 -7.67 -31.56
CA THR A 80 12.19 -8.86 -32.35
C THR A 80 12.71 -8.43 -33.71
N ILE A 81 13.91 -8.92 -34.07
CA ILE A 81 14.59 -8.57 -35.34
C ILE A 81 14.83 -9.83 -36.16
N SER A 82 14.50 -9.79 -37.42
CA SER A 82 14.81 -10.85 -38.35
C SER A 82 16.30 -10.82 -38.73
N ILE A 83 16.95 -11.99 -38.67
CA ILE A 83 18.35 -12.14 -39.00
C ILE A 83 18.49 -12.16 -40.54
N GLY A 84 19.02 -11.09 -41.10
CA GLY A 84 19.35 -10.99 -42.52
C GLY A 84 20.64 -11.79 -42.87
N GLN A 85 21.28 -11.45 -43.98
CA GLN A 85 22.52 -12.13 -44.39
C GLN A 85 23.77 -11.68 -43.59
N GLY A 86 23.71 -10.56 -42.91
CA GLY A 86 24.81 -10.01 -42.10
C GLY A 86 24.97 -10.70 -40.76
N ASN A 87 26.21 -10.70 -40.23
CA ASN A 87 26.53 -11.25 -38.90
C ASN A 87 26.57 -10.17 -37.78
N VAL A 88 26.32 -8.90 -38.12
CA VAL A 88 26.29 -7.79 -37.14
C VAL A 88 24.90 -7.16 -37.13
N ILE A 89 24.27 -7.16 -35.97
CA ILE A 89 22.93 -6.56 -35.77
C ILE A 89 23.00 -5.62 -34.58
N ASN A 90 23.02 -4.30 -34.85
CA ASN A 90 22.89 -3.28 -33.84
C ASN A 90 21.43 -2.93 -33.66
N THR A 91 21.00 -2.77 -32.40
CA THR A 91 19.62 -2.42 -32.10
C THR A 91 19.53 -1.37 -31.00
N SER A 92 18.47 -0.58 -31.02
CA SER A 92 18.11 0.32 -29.94
C SER A 92 16.79 -0.12 -29.31
N LEU A 93 16.73 -0.19 -27.99
CA LEU A 93 15.50 -0.49 -27.27
C LEU A 93 14.83 0.83 -26.85
N THR A 94 13.52 0.87 -27.01
CA THR A 94 12.70 1.95 -26.52
C THR A 94 12.36 1.68 -25.09
N GLN A 95 12.62 2.62 -24.20
CA GLN A 95 12.16 2.54 -22.82
C GLN A 95 10.64 2.41 -22.84
N GLU A 96 10.14 1.30 -22.32
CA GLU A 96 8.74 1.15 -22.09
C GLU A 96 8.45 1.97 -20.83
N ASN A 97 8.04 3.24 -21.05
CA ASN A 97 7.31 3.92 -20.00
C ASN A 97 6.02 3.11 -19.83
N ASN A 98 6.09 2.06 -19.04
CA ASN A 98 4.94 1.53 -18.34
C ASN A 98 4.51 2.58 -17.30
N LEU A 99 4.08 3.74 -17.78
CA LEU A 99 2.86 4.30 -17.25
C LEU A 99 1.87 3.16 -17.46
N LEU A 100 1.73 2.27 -16.50
CA LEU A 100 0.52 1.47 -16.34
C LEU A 100 -0.57 2.45 -16.69
N ASP A 101 -1.29 2.23 -17.79
CA ASP A 101 -2.40 3.10 -18.19
C ASP A 101 -3.16 3.30 -16.88
N ASP A 102 -3.03 4.51 -16.27
CA ASP A 102 -3.63 4.81 -14.98
C ASP A 102 -5.12 4.53 -15.18
N ILE A 103 -5.56 3.38 -14.72
CA ILE A 103 -6.94 2.95 -14.85
C ILE A 103 -7.69 3.56 -13.68
N VAL A 104 -8.70 4.34 -13.96
CA VAL A 104 -9.67 4.82 -12.99
C VAL A 104 -10.77 3.77 -12.85
N ILE A 105 -10.94 3.25 -11.65
CA ILE A 105 -12.00 2.30 -11.34
C ILE A 105 -13.13 3.09 -10.70
N THR A 106 -14.27 3.18 -11.39
CA THR A 106 -15.45 3.90 -10.90
C THR A 106 -16.41 3.00 -10.11
N GLY A 107 -15.99 1.78 -9.77
CA GLY A 107 -16.81 0.77 -9.09
C GLY A 107 -17.63 -0.11 -10.04
N TYR A 108 -18.10 0.44 -11.15
CA TYR A 108 -18.88 -0.28 -12.17
C TYR A 108 -18.11 -0.44 -13.49
N ALA A 109 -17.16 0.45 -13.78
CA ALA A 109 -16.36 0.42 -15.00
C ALA A 109 -14.88 0.64 -14.71
N ARG A 110 -14.04 0.13 -15.61
CA ARG A 110 -12.60 0.39 -15.66
C ARG A 110 -12.34 1.25 -16.88
N GLU A 111 -11.95 2.48 -16.68
CA GLU A 111 -11.67 3.43 -17.75
C GLU A 111 -10.21 3.88 -17.71
N LYS A 112 -9.62 4.13 -18.87
CA LYS A 112 -8.29 4.73 -18.91
C LYS A 112 -8.38 6.15 -18.36
N LYS A 113 -7.46 6.55 -17.49
CA LYS A 113 -7.43 7.91 -16.91
C LYS A 113 -7.46 9.00 -17.96
N ALA A 114 -6.86 8.77 -19.13
CA ALA A 114 -6.90 9.69 -20.27
C ALA A 114 -8.30 9.89 -20.86
N GLN A 115 -9.22 8.94 -20.67
CA GLN A 115 -10.61 8.98 -21.14
C GLN A 115 -11.59 9.41 -20.05
N PHE A 116 -11.14 9.42 -18.79
CA PHE A 116 -11.96 9.79 -17.65
C PHE A 116 -12.01 11.32 -17.52
N SER A 117 -13.19 11.90 -17.67
CA SER A 117 -13.41 13.36 -17.66
C SER A 117 -13.45 14.00 -16.27
N GLY A 118 -13.34 13.21 -15.19
CA GLY A 118 -13.40 13.68 -13.81
C GLY A 118 -12.04 13.68 -13.10
N ALA A 119 -11.91 14.41 -11.98
CA ALA A 119 -10.72 14.34 -11.14
C ALA A 119 -10.76 13.09 -10.25
N ALA A 120 -9.92 12.13 -10.56
CA ALA A 120 -9.71 10.92 -9.77
C ALA A 120 -8.24 10.77 -9.37
N THR A 121 -8.02 10.18 -8.21
CA THR A 121 -6.68 9.77 -7.76
C THR A 121 -6.73 8.31 -7.36
N THR A 122 -5.91 7.48 -7.98
CA THR A 122 -5.80 6.04 -7.65
C THR A 122 -4.51 5.78 -6.88
N ILE A 123 -4.62 5.03 -5.79
CA ILE A 123 -3.50 4.58 -4.96
C ILE A 123 -3.49 3.06 -5.01
N GLY A 124 -2.34 2.47 -5.31
CA GLY A 124 -2.18 1.01 -5.28
C GLY A 124 -2.13 0.46 -3.85
N GLY A 125 -2.62 -0.75 -3.66
CA GLY A 125 -2.67 -1.40 -2.34
C GLY A 125 -1.30 -1.52 -1.66
N LYS A 126 -0.21 -1.67 -2.40
CA LYS A 126 1.15 -1.67 -1.83
C LYS A 126 1.43 -0.39 -1.04
N THR A 127 1.13 0.77 -1.64
CA THR A 127 1.36 2.07 -1.01
C THR A 127 0.49 2.27 0.24
N VAL A 128 -0.73 1.72 0.26
CA VAL A 128 -1.63 1.79 1.43
C VAL A 128 -1.05 0.98 2.60
N ASN A 129 -0.39 -0.13 2.31
CA ASN A 129 0.05 -1.13 3.28
C ASN A 129 1.51 -0.97 3.72
N ASP A 130 2.18 0.12 3.32
CA ASP A 130 3.57 0.39 3.71
C ASP A 130 3.71 0.74 5.21
N VAL A 131 2.64 1.19 5.85
CA VAL A 131 2.61 1.52 7.28
C VAL A 131 1.55 0.67 7.96
N PRO A 132 1.88 -0.05 9.05
CA PRO A 132 0.91 -0.81 9.83
C PRO A 132 -0.01 0.16 10.58
N THR A 133 -1.14 0.50 9.98
CA THR A 133 -2.18 1.33 10.58
C THR A 133 -3.37 0.50 11.00
N GLY A 134 -3.97 0.83 12.13
CA GLY A 134 -5.17 0.14 12.63
C GLY A 134 -6.40 0.35 11.75
N SER A 135 -6.41 1.44 10.97
CA SER A 135 -7.51 1.79 10.08
C SER A 135 -6.99 2.21 8.70
N PHE A 136 -7.74 1.86 7.64
CA PHE A 136 -7.38 2.16 6.25
C PHE A 136 -7.43 3.67 5.96
N ASP A 137 -8.29 4.41 6.63
CA ASP A 137 -8.46 5.85 6.49
C ASP A 137 -7.19 6.61 6.89
N GLN A 138 -6.53 6.20 7.98
CA GLN A 138 -5.21 6.74 8.36
C GLN A 138 -4.15 6.47 7.28
N ALA A 139 -4.22 5.32 6.63
CA ALA A 139 -3.31 4.99 5.54
C ALA A 139 -3.46 5.89 4.31
N LEU A 140 -4.58 6.61 4.17
CA LEU A 140 -4.82 7.57 3.09
C LEU A 140 -4.31 8.98 3.39
N GLN A 141 -3.95 9.27 4.64
CA GLN A 141 -3.52 10.60 5.07
C GLN A 141 -2.29 11.08 4.29
N GLY A 142 -2.37 12.29 3.71
CA GLY A 142 -1.29 12.90 2.95
C GLY A 142 -1.01 12.29 1.56
N ARG A 143 -1.76 11.25 1.14
CA ARG A 143 -1.53 10.53 -0.13
C ARG A 143 -2.46 10.96 -1.26
N VAL A 144 -3.54 11.65 -0.94
CA VAL A 144 -4.52 12.12 -1.93
C VAL A 144 -4.59 13.64 -1.93
N PRO A 145 -4.17 14.32 -2.99
CA PRO A 145 -4.30 15.77 -3.07
C PRO A 145 -5.76 16.21 -2.96
N GLY A 146 -6.03 17.22 -2.11
CA GLY A 146 -7.39 17.75 -1.87
C GLY A 146 -8.28 16.89 -0.97
N MET A 147 -7.72 15.90 -0.28
CA MET A 147 -8.38 15.12 0.76
C MET A 147 -7.74 15.44 2.10
N LEU A 148 -8.54 15.80 3.09
CA LEU A 148 -8.12 15.96 4.48
C LEU A 148 -8.60 14.75 5.26
N VAL A 149 -7.67 14.09 5.94
CA VAL A 149 -7.95 12.98 6.86
C VAL A 149 -7.56 13.46 8.25
N ASN A 150 -8.51 13.50 9.15
CA ASN A 150 -8.30 13.90 10.55
C ASN A 150 -8.63 12.74 11.47
N SER A 151 -7.60 12.11 12.01
CA SER A 151 -7.72 11.08 13.05
C SER A 151 -7.81 11.77 14.41
N GLY A 152 -9.04 12.01 14.88
CA GLY A 152 -9.30 12.84 16.04
C GLY A 152 -8.75 12.33 17.37
N SER A 153 -8.77 11.03 17.63
CA SER A 153 -8.43 10.49 18.96
C SER A 153 -7.15 9.67 19.01
N GLY A 154 -6.66 9.14 17.90
CA GLY A 154 -5.55 8.17 17.90
C GLY A 154 -5.87 6.84 18.59
N GLN A 155 -7.08 6.62 19.07
CA GLN A 155 -7.50 5.35 19.66
C GLN A 155 -7.46 4.23 18.62
N PRO A 156 -7.00 3.02 18.97
CA PRO A 156 -7.11 1.85 18.12
C PRO A 156 -8.54 1.63 17.63
N GLY A 157 -8.71 1.53 16.31
CA GLY A 157 -10.03 1.30 15.70
C GLY A 157 -10.94 2.54 15.61
N ALA A 158 -10.50 3.71 16.03
CA ALA A 158 -11.26 4.93 15.79
C ALA A 158 -11.22 5.33 14.32
N SER A 159 -12.38 5.71 13.76
CA SER A 159 -12.46 6.23 12.38
C SER A 159 -11.90 7.64 12.30
N ALA A 160 -11.16 7.90 11.24
CA ALA A 160 -10.81 9.27 10.90
C ALA A 160 -11.98 9.96 10.19
N SER A 161 -12.09 11.27 10.41
CA SER A 161 -12.96 12.11 9.60
C SER A 161 -12.27 12.41 8.28
N ILE A 162 -12.93 12.05 7.17
CA ILE A 162 -12.42 12.31 5.82
C ILE A 162 -13.26 13.40 5.18
N THR A 163 -12.59 14.42 4.65
CA THR A 163 -13.22 15.50 3.91
C THR A 163 -12.52 15.67 2.57
N ILE A 164 -13.30 15.69 1.47
CA ILE A 164 -12.78 15.88 0.11
C ILE A 164 -13.17 17.28 -0.35
N ARG A 165 -12.16 18.12 -0.70
CA ARG A 165 -12.34 19.52 -1.17
C ARG A 165 -13.09 20.44 -0.21
N GLY A 166 -13.03 20.16 1.09
CA GLY A 166 -13.64 20.99 2.12
C GLY A 166 -15.05 20.57 2.52
N ILE A 167 -15.64 21.32 3.47
CA ILE A 167 -16.96 21.07 4.01
C ILE A 167 -17.99 21.61 3.03
N GLN A 168 -18.86 20.75 2.52
CA GLN A 168 -19.88 21.09 1.52
C GLN A 168 -21.28 21.27 2.13
N SER A 169 -21.46 20.98 3.41
CA SER A 169 -22.75 21.07 4.10
C SER A 169 -22.69 22.03 5.29
N ILE A 170 -23.58 23.02 5.33
CA ILE A 170 -23.68 23.99 6.44
C ILE A 170 -24.14 23.31 7.73
N SER A 171 -24.95 22.26 7.64
CA SER A 171 -25.47 21.53 8.80
C SER A 171 -24.49 20.50 9.39
N GLY A 172 -23.31 20.30 8.78
CA GLY A 172 -22.37 19.28 9.17
C GLY A 172 -22.82 17.83 8.88
N ALA A 173 -24.08 17.64 8.52
CA ALA A 173 -24.60 16.34 8.13
C ALA A 173 -24.10 15.98 6.73
N GLY A 174 -23.51 14.76 6.57
CA GLY A 174 -23.11 14.25 5.26
C GLY A 174 -21.79 14.84 4.75
N THR A 175 -20.85 15.18 5.62
CA THR A 175 -19.50 15.64 5.22
C THR A 175 -18.55 14.49 4.83
N GLN A 176 -18.88 13.27 5.22
CA GLN A 176 -18.10 12.08 4.91
C GLN A 176 -18.31 11.62 3.48
N PRO A 177 -17.27 11.17 2.76
CA PRO A 177 -17.40 10.61 1.43
C PRO A 177 -18.17 9.27 1.47
N LEU A 178 -18.76 8.90 0.35
CA LEU A 178 -19.34 7.58 0.17
C LEU A 178 -18.24 6.54 -0.04
N PHE A 179 -18.28 5.45 0.70
CA PHE A 179 -17.40 4.31 0.49
C PHE A 179 -18.07 3.27 -0.39
N VAL A 180 -17.32 2.72 -1.34
CA VAL A 180 -17.79 1.68 -2.25
C VAL A 180 -16.75 0.60 -2.35
N ILE A 181 -17.08 -0.63 -2.00
CA ILE A 181 -16.18 -1.79 -2.11
C ILE A 181 -16.71 -2.73 -3.18
N ASP A 182 -15.90 -2.97 -4.20
CA ASP A 182 -16.25 -3.86 -5.33
C ASP A 182 -17.63 -3.54 -5.94
N GLY A 183 -18.03 -2.25 -5.96
CA GLY A 183 -19.31 -1.78 -6.45
C GLY A 183 -20.43 -1.69 -5.42
N VAL A 184 -20.22 -2.17 -4.19
CA VAL A 184 -21.23 -2.13 -3.11
C VAL A 184 -20.99 -0.93 -2.20
N PRO A 185 -21.95 0.00 -2.06
CA PRO A 185 -21.87 1.11 -1.12
C PRO A 185 -21.91 0.62 0.32
N MET A 186 -20.99 1.08 1.16
CA MET A 186 -20.89 0.72 2.56
C MET A 186 -20.83 1.94 3.48
N PRO A 187 -21.36 1.84 4.72
CA PRO A 187 -21.19 2.88 5.74
C PRO A 187 -19.72 3.04 6.13
N ALA A 188 -19.32 4.27 6.48
CA ALA A 188 -17.95 4.56 6.90
C ALA A 188 -17.50 3.75 8.14
N PHE A 189 -18.43 3.45 9.05
CA PHE A 189 -18.15 2.66 10.25
C PHE A 189 -17.72 1.23 9.93
N ASP A 190 -18.32 0.60 8.93
CA ASP A 190 -18.01 -0.79 8.58
C ASP A 190 -16.62 -0.95 7.93
N MET A 191 -16.07 0.16 7.43
CA MET A 191 -14.74 0.17 6.82
C MET A 191 -13.62 -0.22 7.76
N GLN A 192 -13.78 -0.03 9.06
CA GLN A 192 -12.76 -0.38 10.06
C GLN A 192 -12.63 -1.88 10.28
N THR A 193 -13.66 -2.64 9.92
CA THR A 193 -13.67 -4.10 10.06
C THR A 193 -12.86 -4.79 8.96
N ILE A 194 -12.55 -4.09 7.87
CA ILE A 194 -11.91 -4.66 6.69
C ILE A 194 -10.39 -4.56 6.82
N ASN A 195 -9.70 -5.61 6.39
CA ASN A 195 -8.25 -5.61 6.34
C ASN A 195 -7.74 -4.79 5.15
N PRO A 196 -6.95 -3.72 5.37
CA PRO A 196 -6.37 -2.93 4.28
C PRO A 196 -5.47 -3.75 3.35
N ASP A 197 -4.86 -4.82 3.85
CA ASP A 197 -4.01 -5.72 3.07
C ASP A 197 -4.77 -6.47 1.96
N ASP A 198 -6.10 -6.57 2.06
CA ASP A 198 -6.94 -7.18 1.03
C ASP A 198 -7.27 -6.21 -0.15
N PHE A 199 -6.82 -4.97 -0.11
CA PHE A 199 -7.07 -4.00 -1.16
C PHE A 199 -6.04 -4.10 -2.29
N GLU A 200 -6.52 -4.13 -3.53
CA GLU A 200 -5.70 -4.02 -4.73
C GLU A 200 -5.43 -2.55 -5.08
N SER A 201 -6.47 -1.71 -4.98
CA SER A 201 -6.37 -0.26 -5.21
C SER A 201 -7.49 0.50 -4.53
N ILE A 202 -7.24 1.79 -4.26
CA ILE A 202 -8.22 2.75 -3.76
C ILE A 202 -8.26 3.91 -4.74
N THR A 203 -9.43 4.20 -5.29
CA THR A 203 -9.68 5.33 -6.20
C THR A 203 -10.57 6.36 -5.52
N VAL A 204 -10.09 7.58 -5.40
CA VAL A 204 -10.84 8.71 -4.82
C VAL A 204 -11.40 9.57 -5.95
N LEU A 205 -12.72 9.59 -6.08
CA LEU A 205 -13.48 10.41 -7.02
C LEU A 205 -13.83 11.72 -6.33
N LYS A 206 -13.27 12.83 -6.83
CA LYS A 206 -13.32 14.13 -6.14
C LYS A 206 -14.38 15.07 -6.74
N ASP A 207 -14.78 14.84 -7.97
CA ASP A 207 -15.70 15.70 -8.69
C ASP A 207 -17.12 15.11 -8.76
N ALA A 208 -18.12 15.99 -8.81
CA ALA A 208 -19.51 15.61 -9.00
C ALA A 208 -19.70 14.77 -10.29
N ASN A 209 -18.97 15.06 -11.36
CA ASN A 209 -19.01 14.29 -12.60
C ASN A 209 -18.53 12.84 -12.39
N ALA A 210 -17.42 12.68 -11.65
CA ALA A 210 -16.90 11.37 -11.30
C ALA A 210 -17.81 10.60 -10.34
N ALA A 211 -18.51 11.33 -9.47
CA ALA A 211 -19.44 10.79 -8.47
C ALA A 211 -20.88 10.64 -8.98
N ALA A 212 -21.19 11.11 -10.19
CA ALA A 212 -22.55 11.11 -10.77
C ALA A 212 -23.19 9.70 -10.81
N LEU A 213 -22.39 8.66 -10.99
CA LEU A 213 -22.83 7.26 -10.95
C LEU A 213 -23.46 6.86 -9.61
N TYR A 214 -23.18 7.60 -8.54
CA TYR A 214 -23.65 7.33 -7.17
C TYR A 214 -24.75 8.29 -6.73
N GLY A 215 -25.21 9.16 -7.64
CA GLY A 215 -26.29 10.15 -7.40
C GLY A 215 -25.98 11.10 -6.25
N ALA A 216 -27.01 11.54 -5.52
CA ALA A 216 -26.88 12.50 -4.42
C ALA A 216 -25.92 12.05 -3.30
N ARG A 217 -25.75 10.74 -3.10
CA ARG A 217 -24.85 10.18 -2.09
C ARG A 217 -23.35 10.38 -2.44
N GLY A 218 -23.05 10.62 -3.72
CA GLY A 218 -21.70 10.92 -4.17
C GLY A 218 -21.31 12.40 -4.09
N GLY A 219 -22.22 13.28 -3.66
CA GLY A 219 -21.98 14.74 -3.66
C GLY A 219 -20.76 15.18 -2.85
N THR A 220 -20.43 14.50 -1.77
CA THR A 220 -19.24 14.75 -0.91
C THR A 220 -17.97 14.05 -1.38
N GLY A 221 -18.02 13.40 -2.55
CA GLY A 221 -16.98 12.54 -3.11
C GLY A 221 -17.20 11.07 -2.81
N VAL A 222 -16.52 10.22 -3.57
CA VAL A 222 -16.63 8.75 -3.45
C VAL A 222 -15.24 8.13 -3.33
N ILE A 223 -15.08 7.23 -2.39
CA ILE A 223 -13.88 6.41 -2.23
C ILE A 223 -14.21 5.00 -2.69
N VAL A 224 -13.70 4.63 -3.86
CA VAL A 224 -13.91 3.31 -4.47
C VAL A 224 -12.72 2.42 -4.11
N ILE A 225 -13.00 1.31 -3.48
CA ILE A 225 -12.02 0.31 -3.06
C ILE A 225 -12.21 -0.94 -3.91
N THR A 226 -11.13 -1.36 -4.52
CA THR A 226 -11.09 -2.62 -5.28
C THR A 226 -10.32 -3.64 -4.46
N SER A 227 -10.92 -4.77 -4.23
CA SER A 227 -10.28 -5.85 -3.49
C SER A 227 -9.43 -6.74 -4.39
N LYS A 228 -8.45 -7.41 -3.78
CA LYS A 228 -7.63 -8.43 -4.44
C LYS A 228 -8.50 -9.59 -4.91
N ARG A 229 -8.24 -10.04 -6.13
CA ARG A 229 -8.92 -11.17 -6.78
C ARG A 229 -7.93 -12.26 -7.19
N GLY A 230 -8.46 -13.41 -7.53
CA GLY A 230 -7.68 -14.52 -8.09
C GLY A 230 -7.03 -14.13 -9.42
N LYS A 231 -5.87 -14.71 -9.70
CA LYS A 231 -5.09 -14.47 -10.93
C LYS A 231 -4.83 -15.80 -11.65
N ASN A 232 -4.72 -15.75 -12.97
CA ASN A 232 -4.30 -16.91 -13.76
C ASN A 232 -2.79 -17.12 -13.57
N THR A 233 -2.43 -17.74 -12.45
CA THR A 233 -1.05 -18.05 -12.08
C THR A 233 -1.02 -19.35 -11.29
N LYS A 234 0.17 -19.97 -11.22
CA LYS A 234 0.39 -21.07 -10.25
C LYS A 234 0.06 -20.54 -8.86
N THR A 235 -0.50 -21.41 -8.03
CA THR A 235 -0.85 -21.08 -6.65
C THR A 235 0.36 -20.54 -5.90
N GLN A 236 0.20 -19.35 -5.34
CA GLN A 236 1.21 -18.67 -4.55
C GLN A 236 0.67 -18.44 -3.14
N VAL A 237 1.45 -18.79 -2.14
CA VAL A 237 1.16 -18.54 -0.73
C VAL A 237 2.08 -17.43 -0.25
N THR A 238 1.51 -16.41 0.36
CA THR A 238 2.26 -15.27 0.92
C THR A 238 1.96 -15.17 2.41
N TYR A 239 3.00 -15.07 3.23
CA TYR A 239 2.89 -14.72 4.63
C TYR A 239 3.50 -13.32 4.85
N LYS A 240 2.74 -12.44 5.50
CA LYS A 240 3.15 -11.09 5.88
C LYS A 240 3.04 -10.95 7.39
N SER A 241 4.07 -10.39 8.01
CA SER A 241 4.07 -10.05 9.43
C SER A 241 4.62 -8.65 9.62
N GLN A 242 3.95 -7.85 10.45
CA GLN A 242 4.36 -6.48 10.75
C GLN A 242 4.28 -6.25 12.26
N TYR A 243 5.27 -5.52 12.78
CA TYR A 243 5.32 -5.07 14.16
C TYR A 243 5.54 -3.56 14.17
N GLY A 244 4.76 -2.84 14.95
CA GLY A 244 4.86 -1.40 15.10
C GLY A 244 4.88 -1.00 16.57
N TYR A 245 5.57 0.11 16.85
CA TYR A 245 5.60 0.72 18.20
C TYR A 245 5.19 2.18 18.07
N THR A 246 4.27 2.61 18.93
CA THR A 246 3.83 4.00 19.02
C THR A 246 4.29 4.54 20.37
N GLN A 247 5.12 5.57 20.37
CA GLN A 247 5.57 6.19 21.62
C GLN A 247 4.47 7.06 22.21
N ALA A 248 4.38 7.07 23.54
CA ALA A 248 3.56 8.04 24.23
C ALA A 248 4.05 9.48 23.93
N PRO A 249 3.17 10.49 23.98
CA PRO A 249 3.58 11.88 23.83
C PRO A 249 4.66 12.26 24.85
N ASP A 250 5.60 13.10 24.43
CA ASP A 250 6.61 13.66 25.34
C ASP A 250 6.01 14.83 26.12
N PHE A 251 5.54 14.54 27.33
CA PHE A 251 4.92 15.53 28.22
C PHE A 251 5.92 16.50 28.83
N SER A 252 7.24 16.22 28.78
CA SER A 252 8.28 17.13 29.29
C SER A 252 8.26 18.51 28.62
N ARG A 253 7.72 18.57 27.39
CA ARG A 253 7.57 19.82 26.62
C ARG A 253 6.42 20.70 27.08
N LEU A 254 5.51 20.21 27.94
CA LEU A 254 4.32 20.95 28.35
C LEU A 254 4.54 21.78 29.61
N ASN A 255 5.74 21.73 30.23
CA ASN A 255 6.02 22.44 31.48
C ASN A 255 4.87 22.28 32.50
N LEU A 256 4.48 21.02 32.77
CA LEU A 256 3.45 20.71 33.74
C LEU A 256 3.92 21.11 35.15
N MET A 257 3.01 21.68 35.94
CA MET A 257 3.29 22.00 37.33
C MET A 257 3.49 20.71 38.13
N ASN A 258 4.51 20.67 38.97
CA ASN A 258 4.61 19.68 40.01
C ASN A 258 3.63 19.98 41.15
N THR A 259 3.45 19.08 42.12
CA THR A 259 2.46 19.21 43.18
C THR A 259 2.69 20.47 44.04
N ARG A 260 3.95 20.83 44.31
CA ARG A 260 4.26 22.05 45.09
C ARG A 260 3.94 23.32 44.31
N GLU A 261 4.22 23.37 43.04
CA GLU A 261 3.87 24.49 42.17
C GLU A 261 2.36 24.63 42.06
N MET A 262 1.63 23.51 41.95
CA MET A 262 0.17 23.48 41.94
C MET A 262 -0.40 24.07 43.25
N LEU A 263 0.07 23.60 44.42
CA LEU A 263 -0.36 24.13 45.73
C LEU A 263 -0.07 25.63 45.85
N SER A 264 1.09 26.11 45.38
CA SER A 264 1.45 27.51 45.35
C SER A 264 0.55 28.34 44.42
N TYR A 265 0.19 27.80 43.28
CA TYR A 265 -0.74 28.41 42.34
C TYR A 265 -2.15 28.53 42.98
N GLU A 266 -2.66 27.45 43.56
CA GLU A 266 -3.97 27.41 44.24
C GLU A 266 -4.06 28.40 45.39
N GLU A 267 -2.97 28.54 46.16
CA GLU A 267 -2.86 29.55 47.23
C GLU A 267 -2.90 30.99 46.67
N ARG A 268 -2.09 31.23 45.61
CA ARG A 268 -1.99 32.57 45.00
C ARG A 268 -3.30 33.02 44.39
N GLU A 269 -3.98 32.15 43.67
CA GLU A 269 -5.26 32.42 43.00
C GLU A 269 -6.47 32.28 43.96
N LYS A 270 -6.25 31.86 45.21
CA LYS A 270 -7.29 31.65 46.24
C LYS A 270 -8.41 30.73 45.75
N LEU A 271 -8.05 29.62 45.08
CA LEU A 271 -9.01 28.70 44.49
C LEU A 271 -9.80 27.97 45.58
N ALA A 272 -11.07 28.32 45.73
CA ALA A 272 -11.93 27.76 46.76
C ALA A 272 -12.08 26.24 46.64
N GLY A 273 -11.92 25.51 47.75
CA GLY A 273 -12.06 24.07 47.81
C GLY A 273 -10.82 23.27 47.41
N THR A 274 -9.75 23.93 46.94
CA THR A 274 -8.50 23.23 46.59
C THR A 274 -7.56 23.14 47.80
N PRO A 275 -6.71 22.08 47.87
CA PRO A 275 -5.80 21.89 49.01
C PRO A 275 -4.86 23.07 49.28
N GLY A 276 -4.30 23.68 48.23
CA GLY A 276 -3.38 24.81 48.33
C GLY A 276 -4.01 26.04 49.00
N TRP A 277 -5.29 26.30 48.72
CA TRP A 277 -6.01 27.39 49.39
C TRP A 277 -6.59 27.00 50.75
N VAL A 278 -7.26 25.83 50.85
CA VAL A 278 -7.89 25.36 52.10
C VAL A 278 -6.90 25.26 53.24
N TYR A 279 -5.70 24.75 52.98
CA TYR A 279 -4.65 24.60 53.99
C TYR A 279 -3.67 25.79 54.03
N SER A 280 -3.84 26.79 53.18
CA SER A 280 -2.99 27.98 53.22
C SER A 280 -3.08 28.73 54.54
N PRO A 281 -1.93 29.16 55.10
CA PRO A 281 -1.91 30.11 56.23
C PRO A 281 -2.60 31.44 55.93
N LYS A 282 -2.70 31.82 54.65
CA LYS A 282 -3.34 33.07 54.20
C LYS A 282 -4.87 32.96 54.11
N ASN A 283 -5.42 31.78 54.20
CA ASN A 283 -6.87 31.57 54.16
C ASN A 283 -7.45 31.87 55.51
N PRO A 284 -8.28 32.95 55.66
CA PRO A 284 -8.90 33.34 56.95
C PRO A 284 -9.97 32.32 57.39
N ALA A 285 -10.55 31.56 56.46
CA ALA A 285 -11.50 30.51 56.80
C ALA A 285 -10.73 29.29 57.34
N ILE A 286 -10.75 29.08 58.63
CA ILE A 286 -10.14 27.96 59.32
C ILE A 286 -11.16 26.82 59.31
N PRO A 287 -10.91 25.64 58.70
CA PRO A 287 -11.75 24.47 58.92
C PRO A 287 -11.82 24.17 60.41
N THR A 288 -12.99 23.86 60.90
CA THR A 288 -13.26 23.66 62.35
C THR A 288 -12.30 22.60 62.91
N GLY A 289 -11.47 22.97 63.92
CA GLY A 289 -10.54 22.07 64.60
C GLY A 289 -9.12 21.98 64.00
N MET A 290 -8.75 22.74 62.95
CA MET A 290 -7.39 22.75 62.41
C MET A 290 -6.52 23.86 63.02
N THR A 291 -5.34 23.53 63.52
CA THR A 291 -4.29 24.47 63.89
C THR A 291 -3.42 24.86 62.67
N ALA A 292 -2.66 25.98 62.79
CA ALA A 292 -1.72 26.38 61.74
C ALA A 292 -0.66 25.29 61.49
N ALA A 293 -0.21 24.60 62.52
CA ALA A 293 0.73 23.50 62.42
C ALA A 293 0.14 22.29 61.60
N THR A 294 -1.15 22.00 61.84
CA THR A 294 -1.85 20.94 61.09
C THR A 294 -2.01 21.30 59.62
N LYS A 295 -2.34 22.58 59.32
CA LYS A 295 -2.42 23.07 57.93
C LYS A 295 -1.09 22.93 57.22
N GLN A 296 0.00 23.36 57.84
CA GLN A 296 1.34 23.24 57.27
C GLN A 296 1.73 21.78 57.04
N PHE A 297 1.48 20.92 58.03
CA PHE A 297 1.72 19.47 57.87
C PHE A 297 0.94 18.86 56.68
N MET A 298 -0.32 19.30 56.48
CA MET A 298 -1.10 18.83 55.31
C MET A 298 -0.50 19.31 54.01
N LEU A 299 -0.10 20.59 53.88
CA LEU A 299 0.57 21.11 52.69
C LEU A 299 1.89 20.38 52.41
N ASP A 300 2.70 20.16 53.45
CA ASP A 300 3.97 19.46 53.29
C ASP A 300 3.77 17.99 52.89
N SER A 301 2.76 17.33 53.49
CA SER A 301 2.41 15.96 53.19
C SER A 301 1.94 15.79 51.73
N ILE A 302 1.04 16.71 51.28
CA ILE A 302 0.55 16.70 49.90
C ILE A 302 1.69 17.08 48.95
N GLY A 303 2.46 18.09 49.26
CA GLY A 303 3.59 18.56 48.46
C GLY A 303 4.78 17.58 48.37
N ALA A 304 4.83 16.59 49.24
CA ALA A 304 5.79 15.51 49.20
C ALA A 304 5.41 14.40 48.18
N ILE A 305 4.15 14.40 47.72
CA ILE A 305 3.62 13.44 46.79
C ILE A 305 3.63 14.08 45.40
N ASP A 306 4.53 13.64 44.56
CA ASP A 306 4.58 14.07 43.16
C ASP A 306 4.37 12.88 42.27
N TYR A 307 3.25 12.86 41.55
CA TYR A 307 2.90 11.78 40.64
C TYR A 307 3.11 12.21 39.20
N ASP A 308 3.87 11.43 38.49
CA ASP A 308 3.90 11.52 37.04
C ASP A 308 2.65 10.83 36.46
N TYR A 309 1.57 11.62 36.36
CA TYR A 309 0.30 11.13 35.78
C TYR A 309 0.45 10.66 34.36
N ALA A 310 1.42 11.20 33.60
CA ALA A 310 1.67 10.76 32.24
C ALA A 310 2.11 9.28 32.22
N SER A 311 3.02 8.87 33.10
CA SER A 311 3.46 7.48 33.22
C SER A 311 2.36 6.53 33.73
N ILE A 312 1.37 7.06 34.48
CA ILE A 312 0.25 6.27 35.00
C ILE A 312 -0.78 5.97 33.88
N PHE A 313 -1.11 6.95 33.02
CA PHE A 313 -2.18 6.84 32.06
C PHE A 313 -1.71 6.44 30.67
N TYR A 314 -0.44 6.66 30.36
CA TYR A 314 0.11 6.41 29.02
C TYR A 314 1.20 5.34 29.05
N ARG A 315 1.24 4.57 27.97
CA ARG A 315 2.25 3.54 27.74
C ARG A 315 2.74 3.58 26.30
N GLN A 316 3.77 2.84 26.00
CA GLN A 316 4.13 2.56 24.62
C GLN A 316 3.06 1.67 23.98
N GLY A 317 2.45 2.14 22.90
CA GLY A 317 1.53 1.34 22.12
C GLY A 317 2.28 0.30 21.26
N VAL A 318 1.68 -0.87 21.07
CA VAL A 318 2.25 -1.96 20.26
C VAL A 318 1.21 -2.42 19.26
N SER A 319 1.62 -2.59 18.00
CA SER A 319 0.78 -3.20 16.98
C SER A 319 1.44 -4.44 16.40
N LYS A 320 0.67 -5.49 16.18
CA LYS A 320 1.10 -6.77 15.57
C LYS A 320 0.11 -7.15 14.50
N SER A 321 0.61 -7.49 13.32
CA SER A 321 -0.22 -8.00 12.22
C SER A 321 0.39 -9.26 11.65
N HIS A 322 -0.44 -10.25 11.38
CA HIS A 322 -0.08 -11.49 10.71
C HIS A 322 -1.13 -11.78 9.65
N GLU A 323 -0.71 -11.97 8.43
CA GLU A 323 -1.57 -12.29 7.30
C GLU A 323 -1.02 -13.47 6.52
N VAL A 324 -1.89 -14.39 6.16
CA VAL A 324 -1.61 -15.45 5.19
C VAL A 324 -2.57 -15.26 4.03
N SER A 325 -2.05 -15.17 2.82
CA SER A 325 -2.86 -15.09 1.62
C SER A 325 -2.44 -16.12 0.58
N VAL A 326 -3.42 -16.63 -0.15
CA VAL A 326 -3.25 -17.61 -1.22
C VAL A 326 -3.94 -17.10 -2.47
N VAL A 327 -3.20 -16.97 -3.56
CA VAL A 327 -3.73 -16.54 -4.86
C VAL A 327 -3.34 -17.56 -5.92
N GLY A 328 -4.27 -17.86 -6.82
CA GLY A 328 -4.01 -18.78 -7.91
C GLY A 328 -5.19 -18.93 -8.85
N GLY A 329 -5.02 -19.80 -9.84
CA GLY A 329 -6.10 -20.14 -10.75
C GLY A 329 -5.61 -20.49 -12.16
N ASN A 330 -6.59 -20.72 -13.00
CA ASN A 330 -6.44 -20.98 -14.43
C ASN A 330 -7.42 -20.09 -15.22
N ASP A 331 -7.55 -20.29 -16.52
CA ASP A 331 -8.43 -19.48 -17.37
C ASP A 331 -9.90 -19.56 -16.95
N LYS A 332 -10.35 -20.71 -16.38
CA LYS A 332 -11.74 -20.95 -15.99
C LYS A 332 -12.02 -20.56 -14.53
N THR A 333 -11.08 -20.84 -13.63
CA THR A 333 -11.30 -20.64 -12.19
C THR A 333 -10.13 -19.89 -11.58
N LYS A 334 -10.40 -18.79 -10.92
CA LYS A 334 -9.42 -17.96 -10.20
C LYS A 334 -9.89 -17.77 -8.77
N PHE A 335 -8.98 -17.84 -7.83
CA PHE A 335 -9.32 -17.69 -6.42
C PHE A 335 -8.30 -16.84 -5.67
N TYR A 336 -8.80 -16.14 -4.66
CA TYR A 336 -8.04 -15.44 -3.65
C TYR A 336 -8.61 -15.78 -2.28
N LEU A 337 -7.76 -16.21 -1.36
CA LEU A 337 -8.09 -16.48 0.03
C LEU A 337 -7.11 -15.72 0.91
N SER A 338 -7.58 -15.00 1.91
CA SER A 338 -6.73 -14.39 2.94
C SER A 338 -7.32 -14.62 4.32
N THR A 339 -6.45 -14.76 5.31
CA THR A 339 -6.78 -14.70 6.73
C THR A 339 -5.77 -13.80 7.42
N ALA A 340 -6.25 -12.90 8.29
CA ALA A 340 -5.38 -12.01 9.02
C ALA A 340 -5.81 -11.86 10.49
N TYR A 341 -4.82 -11.71 11.33
CA TYR A 341 -4.92 -11.32 12.73
C TYR A 341 -4.20 -10.00 12.94
N PHE A 342 -4.90 -9.04 13.51
CA PHE A 342 -4.36 -7.73 13.89
C PHE A 342 -4.65 -7.49 15.37
N ASP A 343 -3.60 -7.11 16.11
CA ASP A 343 -3.67 -6.77 17.53
C ASP A 343 -2.94 -5.45 17.75
N GLN A 344 -3.65 -4.45 18.25
CA GLN A 344 -3.10 -3.14 18.55
C GLN A 344 -3.47 -2.74 19.97
N GLU A 345 -2.45 -2.44 20.76
CA GLU A 345 -2.58 -1.77 22.04
C GLU A 345 -2.32 -0.28 21.86
N GLY A 346 -3.23 0.57 22.30
CA GLY A 346 -3.07 2.01 22.24
C GLY A 346 -2.10 2.54 23.28
N ILE A 347 -1.76 3.81 23.13
CA ILE A 347 -0.93 4.54 24.10
C ILE A 347 -1.66 4.77 25.42
N ASP A 348 -2.99 4.88 25.38
CA ASP A 348 -3.81 5.02 26.60
C ASP A 348 -4.03 3.64 27.24
N LEU A 349 -3.94 3.58 28.56
CA LEU A 349 -4.27 2.36 29.29
C LEU A 349 -5.74 1.97 29.05
N GLY A 350 -5.96 0.69 28.72
CA GLY A 350 -7.31 0.16 28.46
C GLY A 350 -7.78 0.29 27.00
N SER A 351 -7.07 1.02 26.12
CA SER A 351 -7.40 1.06 24.71
C SER A 351 -6.72 -0.08 23.95
N SER A 352 -7.51 -0.89 23.24
CA SER A 352 -6.99 -1.99 22.40
C SER A 352 -7.96 -2.35 21.27
N LEU A 353 -7.42 -2.90 20.19
CA LEU A 353 -8.20 -3.43 19.07
C LEU A 353 -7.66 -4.80 18.67
N LYS A 354 -8.53 -5.80 18.62
CA LYS A 354 -8.22 -7.10 18.03
C LYS A 354 -9.16 -7.36 16.87
N ARG A 355 -8.60 -7.68 15.70
CA ARG A 355 -9.37 -7.93 14.49
C ARG A 355 -8.93 -9.23 13.85
N TYR A 356 -9.90 -10.08 13.55
CA TYR A 356 -9.73 -11.31 12.80
C TYR A 356 -10.48 -11.15 11.48
N THR A 357 -9.83 -11.38 10.37
CA THR A 357 -10.46 -11.27 9.06
C THR A 357 -10.26 -12.54 8.27
N LEU A 358 -11.29 -12.92 7.52
CA LEU A 358 -11.25 -13.99 6.53
C LEU A 358 -11.91 -13.46 5.27
N ARG A 359 -11.22 -13.56 4.14
CA ARG A 359 -11.73 -13.17 2.83
C ARG A 359 -11.55 -14.29 1.83
N PHE A 360 -12.60 -14.54 1.06
CA PHE A 360 -12.56 -15.49 -0.04
C PHE A 360 -13.22 -14.90 -1.27
N ASN A 361 -12.47 -14.84 -2.37
CA ASN A 361 -12.96 -14.41 -3.67
C ASN A 361 -12.75 -15.56 -4.66
N LEU A 362 -13.82 -15.96 -5.35
CA LEU A 362 -13.81 -16.99 -6.38
C LEU A 362 -14.46 -16.45 -7.64
N ASP A 363 -13.72 -16.45 -8.73
CA ASP A 363 -14.21 -16.12 -10.06
C ASP A 363 -14.20 -17.40 -10.90
N HIS A 364 -15.38 -17.84 -11.38
CA HIS A 364 -15.51 -19.02 -12.23
C HIS A 364 -16.31 -18.68 -13.49
N THR A 365 -15.73 -19.00 -14.65
CA THR A 365 -16.40 -18.82 -15.94
C THR A 365 -17.06 -20.13 -16.34
N VAL A 366 -18.39 -20.14 -16.38
CA VAL A 366 -19.18 -21.27 -16.89
C VAL A 366 -19.36 -21.06 -18.40
N ASN A 367 -18.94 -22.03 -19.19
CA ASN A 367 -19.14 -22.02 -20.65
C ASN A 367 -20.48 -22.66 -20.99
#